data_781b86bf1115601e89467aec35794fb2
#
_entry.id   781b86bf1115601e89467aec35794fb2
#
_cell.length_a   1.000
_cell.length_b   1.000
_cell.length_c   1.000
_cell.angle_alpha   90.00
_cell.angle_beta   90.00
_cell.angle_gamma   90.00
#
_symmetry.space_group_name_H-M   'P 1'
#
loop_
_entity.id
_entity.type
_entity.pdbx_description
1 polymer ?
#
loop_
_entity_poly.entity_id
_entity_poly.type
_entity_poly.pdbx_seq_one_letter_code
_entity_poly.pdbx_strand_id
1 'polypeptide(L)'
;EERTLKAANQILTDEVADLILLGKPAEINELAVKWGLGNISKATIIDPETSPKHEEYAQLLCELRKKKGMTIEEARQLTNDPLFYGCLMIKNGDADGQLAGARNTTGNVLRPALQIIKTAPGITCVSGAMLLLTHAPEYGKNGILVMGDVAVTPVPDPNQLAQIAVCTAQTAKVVAGIENPKVAMLSFSTKGSAKHEVVDKVVEATKIAK
;
A
#
# COMPACT_ATOMS: atom_id res chain seq x y z
N GLU A 1 -13.47 14.16 -0.07
CA GLU A 1 -13.62 13.72 1.33
C GLU A 1 -12.81 14.65 2.24
N GLU A 2 -13.46 15.13 3.31
CA GLU A 2 -12.92 16.22 4.17
C GLU A 2 -11.59 15.88 4.82
N ARG A 3 -11.47 14.69 5.42
CA ARG A 3 -10.22 14.24 6.11
C ARG A 3 -9.05 14.16 5.13
N THR A 4 -9.30 13.68 3.92
CA THR A 4 -8.29 13.59 2.86
C THR A 4 -7.78 14.98 2.46
N LEU A 5 -8.69 15.94 2.24
CA LEU A 5 -8.29 17.30 1.87
C LEU A 5 -7.61 18.04 3.03
N LYS A 6 -8.04 17.84 4.27
CA LYS A 6 -7.36 18.40 5.45
C LYS A 6 -5.94 17.83 5.59
N ALA A 7 -5.76 16.51 5.42
CA ALA A 7 -4.46 15.88 5.44
C ALA A 7 -3.56 16.39 4.31
N ALA A 8 -4.10 16.49 3.09
CA ALA A 8 -3.38 17.04 1.94
C ALA A 8 -2.92 18.49 2.20
N ASN A 9 -3.81 19.33 2.74
CA ASN A 9 -3.47 20.71 3.09
C ASN A 9 -2.32 20.76 4.12
N GLN A 10 -2.33 19.88 5.12
CA GLN A 10 -1.26 19.81 6.13
C GLN A 10 0.08 19.39 5.50
N ILE A 11 0.08 18.33 4.69
CA ILE A 11 1.28 17.84 3.99
C ILE A 11 1.90 18.93 3.11
N LEU A 12 1.06 19.69 2.39
CA LEU A 12 1.50 20.80 1.54
C LEU A 12 1.94 22.02 2.36
N THR A 13 1.41 22.21 3.58
CA THR A 13 1.87 23.25 4.50
C THR A 13 3.25 22.93 5.04
N ASP A 14 3.45 21.69 5.43
CA ASP A 14 4.71 21.19 6.02
C ASP A 14 5.78 20.86 4.97
N GLU A 15 5.42 20.96 3.68
CA GLU A 15 6.29 20.68 2.53
C GLU A 15 6.92 19.28 2.59
N VAL A 16 6.14 18.29 3.05
CA VAL A 16 6.60 16.90 3.22
C VAL A 16 6.67 16.17 1.87
N ALA A 17 5.73 16.47 0.97
CA ALA A 17 5.64 15.85 -0.35
C ALA A 17 4.86 16.72 -1.34
N ASP A 18 5.16 16.56 -2.62
CA ASP A 18 4.31 17.05 -3.70
C ASP A 18 3.09 16.14 -3.84
N LEU A 19 1.92 16.76 -3.99
CA LEU A 19 0.66 16.00 -4.04
C LEU A 19 -0.04 16.12 -5.38
N ILE A 20 -0.56 14.98 -5.83
CA ILE A 20 -1.49 14.87 -6.94
C ILE A 20 -2.83 14.40 -6.38
N LEU A 21 -3.86 15.23 -6.47
CA LEU A 21 -5.21 14.91 -6.04
C LEU A 21 -6.02 14.40 -7.23
N LEU A 22 -6.55 13.19 -7.14
CA LEU A 22 -7.37 12.60 -8.18
C LEU A 22 -8.85 12.89 -7.93
N GLY A 23 -9.50 13.59 -8.87
CA GLY A 23 -10.89 13.96 -8.82
C GLY A 23 -11.18 15.24 -9.59
N LYS A 24 -12.44 15.67 -9.56
CA LYS A 24 -12.89 16.84 -10.33
C LYS A 24 -12.34 18.14 -9.75
N PRO A 25 -11.58 18.95 -10.51
CA PRO A 25 -10.93 20.15 -9.99
C PRO A 25 -11.93 21.16 -9.40
N ALA A 26 -13.09 21.34 -10.02
CA ALA A 26 -14.12 22.25 -9.55
C ALA A 26 -14.61 21.86 -8.14
N GLU A 27 -14.92 20.58 -7.91
CA GLU A 27 -15.39 20.08 -6.62
C GLU A 27 -14.30 20.18 -5.54
N ILE A 28 -13.06 19.83 -5.88
CA ILE A 28 -11.93 19.90 -4.92
C ILE A 28 -11.68 21.35 -4.50
N ASN A 29 -11.67 22.28 -5.45
CA ASN A 29 -11.45 23.69 -5.16
C ASN A 29 -12.60 24.30 -4.34
N GLU A 30 -13.85 23.97 -4.65
CA GLU A 30 -15.02 24.41 -3.86
C GLU A 30 -14.92 23.92 -2.41
N LEU A 31 -14.59 22.64 -2.21
CA LEU A 31 -14.42 22.06 -0.88
C LEU A 31 -13.22 22.65 -0.15
N ALA A 32 -12.13 22.95 -0.83
CA ALA A 32 -10.97 23.60 -0.25
C ALA A 32 -11.33 25.00 0.28
N VAL A 33 -12.07 25.80 -0.48
CA VAL A 33 -12.58 27.11 -0.06
C VAL A 33 -13.53 26.95 1.13
N LYS A 34 -14.50 26.04 1.04
CA LYS A 34 -15.49 25.78 2.09
C LYS A 34 -14.84 25.45 3.45
N TRP A 35 -13.73 24.75 3.44
CA TRP A 35 -13.04 24.32 4.67
C TRP A 35 -11.80 25.17 5.01
N GLY A 36 -11.52 26.24 4.27
CA GLY A 36 -10.39 27.13 4.52
C GLY A 36 -9.02 26.50 4.27
N LEU A 37 -8.91 25.59 3.30
CA LEU A 37 -7.71 24.81 3.01
C LEU A 37 -6.88 25.48 1.91
N GLY A 38 -6.22 26.60 2.23
CA GLY A 38 -5.53 27.46 1.27
C GLY A 38 -4.37 26.82 0.51
N ASN A 39 -3.68 25.84 1.13
CA ASN A 39 -2.52 25.20 0.50
C ASN A 39 -2.89 24.12 -0.54
N ILE A 40 -4.17 23.73 -0.66
CA ILE A 40 -4.62 22.81 -1.73
C ILE A 40 -4.30 23.36 -3.13
N SER A 41 -4.21 24.68 -3.28
CA SER A 41 -3.78 25.32 -4.54
C SER A 41 -2.36 24.97 -4.98
N LYS A 42 -1.52 24.43 -4.10
CA LYS A 42 -0.17 23.95 -4.43
C LYS A 42 -0.20 22.52 -5.01
N ALA A 43 -1.29 21.77 -4.84
CA ALA A 43 -1.42 20.42 -5.40
C ALA A 43 -1.72 20.44 -6.90
N THR A 44 -1.23 19.45 -7.62
CA THR A 44 -1.72 19.13 -8.95
C THR A 44 -3.06 18.40 -8.82
N ILE A 45 -4.11 18.87 -9.50
CA ILE A 45 -5.41 18.22 -9.48
C ILE A 45 -5.69 17.62 -10.85
N ILE A 46 -5.97 16.33 -10.91
CA ILE A 46 -6.23 15.59 -12.15
C ILE A 46 -7.57 14.88 -12.05
N ASP A 47 -8.44 15.14 -13.01
CA ASP A 47 -9.64 14.35 -13.22
C ASP A 47 -9.30 13.17 -14.15
N PRO A 48 -9.38 11.91 -13.68
CA PRO A 48 -9.10 10.74 -14.51
C PRO A 48 -9.92 10.68 -15.80
N GLU A 49 -11.17 11.12 -15.76
CA GLU A 49 -12.08 11.06 -16.93
C GLU A 49 -11.66 12.00 -18.07
N THR A 50 -11.08 13.15 -17.74
CA THR A 50 -10.73 14.20 -18.71
C THR A 50 -9.23 14.39 -18.88
N SER A 51 -8.43 13.58 -18.23
CA SER A 51 -6.98 13.67 -18.31
C SER A 51 -6.45 13.42 -19.72
N PRO A 52 -5.48 14.21 -20.20
CA PRO A 52 -4.82 13.95 -21.48
C PRO A 52 -4.08 12.61 -21.53
N LYS A 53 -3.72 12.04 -20.39
CA LYS A 53 -3.07 10.72 -20.28
C LYS A 53 -4.05 9.55 -20.16
N HIS A 54 -5.37 9.81 -20.17
CA HIS A 54 -6.39 8.76 -20.01
C HIS A 54 -6.22 7.62 -21.03
N GLU A 55 -6.09 7.93 -22.31
CA GLU A 55 -5.95 6.91 -23.35
C GLU A 55 -4.62 6.16 -23.27
N GLU A 56 -3.51 6.85 -22.96
CA GLU A 56 -2.20 6.25 -22.71
C GLU A 56 -2.28 5.20 -21.59
N TYR A 57 -2.92 5.57 -20.48
CA TYR A 57 -3.08 4.66 -19.33
C TYR A 57 -4.06 3.52 -19.61
N ALA A 58 -5.11 3.73 -20.38
CA ALA A 58 -6.01 2.67 -20.80
C ALA A 58 -5.27 1.63 -21.68
N GLN A 59 -4.43 2.09 -22.60
CA GLN A 59 -3.58 1.21 -23.42
C GLN A 59 -2.57 0.44 -22.56
N LEU A 60 -1.92 1.11 -21.61
CA LEU A 60 -1.01 0.47 -20.66
C LEU A 60 -1.72 -0.62 -19.84
N LEU A 61 -2.91 -0.33 -19.32
CA LEU A 61 -3.70 -1.30 -18.55
C LEU A 61 -4.10 -2.51 -19.41
N CYS A 62 -4.59 -2.25 -20.63
CA CYS A 62 -4.96 -3.29 -21.58
C CYS A 62 -3.77 -4.21 -21.88
N GLU A 63 -2.58 -3.67 -22.15
CA GLU A 63 -1.38 -4.47 -22.42
C GLU A 63 -0.95 -5.28 -21.18
N LEU A 64 -0.93 -4.68 -19.99
CA LEU A 64 -0.61 -5.37 -18.74
C LEU A 64 -1.55 -6.55 -18.44
N ARG A 65 -2.80 -6.46 -18.89
CA ARG A 65 -3.86 -7.44 -18.64
C ARG A 65 -4.25 -8.27 -19.87
N LYS A 66 -3.55 -8.13 -20.99
CA LYS A 66 -3.80 -8.83 -22.26
C LYS A 66 -3.95 -10.35 -22.09
N LYS A 67 -3.07 -10.97 -21.31
CA LYS A 67 -3.13 -12.42 -21.01
C LYS A 67 -4.38 -12.84 -20.22
N LYS A 68 -5.12 -11.89 -19.66
CA LYS A 68 -6.38 -12.11 -18.92
C LYS A 68 -7.61 -11.72 -19.73
N GLY A 69 -7.42 -11.38 -21.03
CA GLY A 69 -8.50 -11.09 -21.95
C GLY A 69 -9.12 -9.70 -21.80
N MET A 70 -8.43 -8.75 -21.14
CA MET A 70 -8.95 -7.38 -20.99
C MET A 70 -9.05 -6.68 -22.36
N THR A 71 -10.20 -6.10 -22.63
CA THR A 71 -10.43 -5.28 -23.82
C THR A 71 -10.03 -3.83 -23.58
N ILE A 72 -9.83 -3.06 -24.64
CA ILE A 72 -9.48 -1.64 -24.51
C ILE A 72 -10.66 -0.83 -23.94
N GLU A 73 -11.88 -1.23 -24.24
CA GLU A 73 -13.10 -0.60 -23.71
C GLU A 73 -13.19 -0.78 -22.20
N GLU A 74 -12.94 -1.99 -21.70
CA GLU A 74 -12.87 -2.27 -20.26
C GLU A 74 -11.75 -1.49 -19.59
N ALA A 75 -10.58 -1.42 -20.23
CA ALA A 75 -9.44 -0.67 -19.71
C ALA A 75 -9.75 0.83 -19.61
N ARG A 76 -10.42 1.43 -20.62
CA ARG A 76 -10.87 2.84 -20.59
C ARG A 76 -11.83 3.09 -19.44
N GLN A 77 -12.79 2.19 -19.19
CA GLN A 77 -13.73 2.33 -18.08
C GLN A 77 -13.02 2.27 -16.71
N LEU A 78 -12.08 1.32 -16.54
CA LEU A 78 -11.32 1.18 -15.31
C LEU A 78 -10.38 2.35 -15.07
N THR A 79 -9.85 2.97 -16.14
CA THR A 79 -8.95 4.14 -16.01
C THR A 79 -9.68 5.38 -15.49
N ASN A 80 -11.02 5.44 -15.54
CA ASN A 80 -11.81 6.48 -14.89
C ASN A 80 -11.80 6.36 -13.35
N ASP A 81 -11.53 5.16 -12.81
CA ASP A 81 -11.46 4.96 -11.36
C ASP A 81 -10.15 5.53 -10.81
N PRO A 82 -10.18 6.47 -9.84
CA PRO A 82 -8.98 7.05 -9.26
C PRO A 82 -7.99 6.04 -8.67
N LEU A 83 -8.46 4.88 -8.18
CA LEU A 83 -7.59 3.84 -7.66
C LEU A 83 -6.78 3.15 -8.75
N PHE A 84 -7.41 2.89 -9.91
CA PHE A 84 -6.72 2.38 -11.09
C PHE A 84 -5.80 3.42 -11.69
N TYR A 85 -6.30 4.66 -11.84
CA TYR A 85 -5.54 5.76 -12.41
C TYR A 85 -4.25 6.03 -11.62
N GLY A 86 -4.32 6.12 -10.30
CA GLY A 86 -3.14 6.32 -9.45
C GLY A 86 -2.12 5.18 -9.54
N CYS A 87 -2.57 3.92 -9.61
CA CYS A 87 -1.67 2.78 -9.86
C CYS A 87 -1.01 2.86 -11.24
N LEU A 88 -1.72 3.34 -12.27
CA LEU A 88 -1.18 3.52 -13.63
C LEU A 88 -0.17 4.66 -13.67
N MET A 89 -0.39 5.75 -12.93
CA MET A 89 0.59 6.83 -12.76
C MET A 89 1.91 6.31 -12.19
N ILE A 90 1.85 5.50 -11.12
CA ILE A 90 3.05 4.88 -10.53
C ILE A 90 3.72 3.96 -11.54
N LYS A 91 2.94 3.14 -12.25
CA LYS A 91 3.46 2.19 -13.24
C LYS A 91 4.13 2.89 -14.41
N ASN A 92 3.66 4.07 -14.79
CA ASN A 92 4.22 4.91 -15.85
C ASN A 92 5.38 5.80 -15.39
N GLY A 93 5.63 5.90 -14.08
CA GLY A 93 6.67 6.76 -13.50
C GLY A 93 6.26 8.22 -13.32
N ASP A 94 4.95 8.52 -13.33
CA ASP A 94 4.41 9.86 -13.13
C ASP A 94 4.11 10.18 -11.65
N ALA A 95 4.21 9.18 -10.78
CA ALA A 95 4.09 9.31 -9.33
C ALA A 95 4.91 8.24 -8.61
N ASP A 96 5.37 8.53 -7.39
CA ASP A 96 6.20 7.62 -6.59
C ASP A 96 5.35 6.67 -5.72
N GLY A 97 4.17 7.11 -5.31
CA GLY A 97 3.29 6.34 -4.43
C GLY A 97 1.84 6.77 -4.48
N GLN A 98 0.97 5.93 -3.92
CA GLN A 98 -0.45 6.22 -3.80
C GLN A 98 -0.91 5.96 -2.37
N LEU A 99 -1.56 6.95 -1.76
CA LEU A 99 -2.28 6.83 -0.51
C LEU A 99 -3.79 6.84 -0.78
N ALA A 100 -4.47 5.79 -0.42
CA ALA A 100 -5.89 5.62 -0.67
C ALA A 100 -6.57 4.83 0.47
N GLY A 101 -7.90 4.81 0.51
CA GLY A 101 -8.65 3.97 1.45
C GLY A 101 -9.65 4.73 2.34
N ALA A 102 -9.66 6.08 2.36
CA ALA A 102 -10.56 6.85 3.21
C ALA A 102 -12.05 6.55 2.95
N ARG A 103 -12.41 6.21 1.71
CA ARG A 103 -13.78 5.86 1.28
C ARG A 103 -13.87 4.50 0.58
N ASN A 104 -12.82 3.70 0.64
CA ASN A 104 -12.74 2.42 -0.07
C ASN A 104 -12.42 1.28 0.88
N THR A 105 -12.89 0.08 0.56
CA THR A 105 -12.47 -1.14 1.25
C THR A 105 -11.03 -1.49 0.89
N THR A 106 -10.36 -2.24 1.76
CA THR A 106 -9.01 -2.77 1.49
C THR A 106 -8.96 -3.52 0.14
N GLY A 107 -9.97 -4.33 -0.16
CA GLY A 107 -10.04 -5.08 -1.41
C GLY A 107 -10.11 -4.19 -2.65
N ASN A 108 -10.83 -3.05 -2.59
CA ASN A 108 -10.91 -2.10 -3.69
C ASN A 108 -9.58 -1.42 -3.96
N VAL A 109 -8.82 -1.08 -2.91
CA VAL A 109 -7.48 -0.48 -3.04
C VAL A 109 -6.45 -1.49 -3.55
N LEU A 110 -6.47 -2.71 -3.01
CA LEU A 110 -5.49 -3.74 -3.37
C LEU A 110 -5.71 -4.30 -4.78
N ARG A 111 -6.93 -4.33 -5.29
CA ARG A 111 -7.23 -4.88 -6.62
C ARG A 111 -6.41 -4.22 -7.74
N PRO A 112 -6.44 -2.89 -7.95
CA PRO A 112 -5.61 -2.25 -8.98
C PRO A 112 -4.12 -2.39 -8.68
N ALA A 113 -3.68 -2.30 -7.42
CA ALA A 113 -2.29 -2.48 -7.05
C ALA A 113 -1.77 -3.86 -7.47
N LEU A 114 -2.49 -4.94 -7.19
CA LEU A 114 -2.13 -6.30 -7.58
C LEU A 114 -2.19 -6.52 -9.11
N GLN A 115 -3.09 -5.84 -9.80
CA GLN A 115 -3.23 -5.98 -11.24
C GLN A 115 -2.16 -5.23 -12.04
N ILE A 116 -1.73 -4.08 -11.56
CA ILE A 116 -0.88 -3.11 -12.26
C ILE A 116 0.54 -3.10 -11.70
N ILE A 117 0.70 -2.87 -10.40
CA ILE A 117 2.00 -2.78 -9.73
C ILE A 117 2.60 -4.19 -9.57
N LYS A 118 1.78 -5.13 -9.10
CA LYS A 118 2.17 -6.51 -8.76
C LYS A 118 3.08 -6.58 -7.53
N THR A 119 3.55 -7.79 -7.23
CA THR A 119 4.52 -8.05 -6.17
C THR A 119 5.96 -7.88 -6.67
N ALA A 120 6.88 -7.66 -5.76
CA ALA A 120 8.31 -7.67 -6.06
C ALA A 120 8.75 -9.06 -6.60
N PRO A 121 9.84 -9.14 -7.40
CA PRO A 121 10.35 -10.41 -7.90
C PRO A 121 10.62 -11.38 -6.74
N GLY A 122 10.17 -12.64 -6.91
CA GLY A 122 10.31 -13.69 -5.90
C GLY A 122 9.26 -13.68 -4.78
N ILE A 123 8.44 -12.64 -4.69
CA ILE A 123 7.35 -12.55 -3.70
C ILE A 123 6.04 -12.98 -4.35
N THR A 124 5.37 -13.96 -3.73
CA THR A 124 4.11 -14.53 -4.25
C THR A 124 2.89 -14.14 -3.42
N CYS A 125 3.08 -13.56 -2.23
CA CYS A 125 1.98 -13.08 -1.40
C CYS A 125 2.17 -11.61 -1.02
N VAL A 126 1.05 -10.90 -0.85
CA VAL A 126 1.03 -9.55 -0.29
C VAL A 126 0.78 -9.62 1.20
N SER A 127 1.48 -8.80 1.96
CA SER A 127 1.27 -8.69 3.40
C SER A 127 1.21 -7.23 3.82
N GLY A 128 0.46 -6.96 4.89
CA GLY A 128 0.46 -5.68 5.57
C GLY A 128 1.54 -5.61 6.63
N ALA A 129 2.15 -4.44 6.80
CA ALA A 129 3.04 -4.18 7.92
C ALA A 129 2.56 -2.95 8.69
N MET A 130 2.67 -3.01 10.03
CA MET A 130 2.30 -1.92 10.92
C MET A 130 3.52 -1.52 11.76
N LEU A 131 3.84 -0.23 11.77
CA LEU A 131 4.83 0.33 12.67
C LEU A 131 4.13 0.74 13.96
N LEU A 132 4.61 0.17 15.09
CA LEU A 132 4.17 0.51 16.43
C LEU A 132 5.23 1.39 17.08
N LEU A 133 4.84 2.59 17.46
CA LEU A 133 5.63 3.50 18.28
C LEU A 133 5.16 3.36 19.72
N THR A 134 5.93 2.67 20.54
CA THR A 134 5.58 2.39 21.93
C THR A 134 6.18 3.44 22.86
N HIS A 135 5.61 3.58 24.07
CA HIS A 135 6.22 4.38 25.13
C HIS A 135 7.27 3.59 25.97
N ALA A 136 7.68 2.43 25.47
CA ALA A 136 8.61 1.50 26.14
C ALA A 136 9.89 1.36 25.29
N PRO A 137 10.85 2.27 25.46
CA PRO A 137 12.07 2.32 24.64
C PRO A 137 12.97 1.09 24.75
N GLU A 138 12.80 0.28 25.79
CA GLU A 138 13.49 -0.98 26.00
C GLU A 138 13.08 -2.09 25.00
N TYR A 139 11.94 -1.95 24.32
CA TYR A 139 11.49 -2.89 23.29
C TYR A 139 11.79 -2.38 21.88
N GLY A 140 12.19 -3.28 20.99
CA GLY A 140 12.51 -2.93 19.62
C GLY A 140 13.70 -1.98 19.48
N LYS A 141 13.65 -1.04 18.54
CA LYS A 141 14.63 0.04 18.39
C LYS A 141 14.04 1.33 18.95
N ASN A 142 14.38 1.67 20.19
CA ASN A 142 13.86 2.86 20.87
C ASN A 142 12.32 2.89 20.90
N GLY A 143 11.68 1.77 21.20
CA GLY A 143 10.22 1.65 21.24
C GLY A 143 9.57 1.40 19.88
N ILE A 144 10.32 1.29 18.78
CA ILE A 144 9.78 1.00 17.46
C ILE A 144 9.75 -0.51 17.23
N LEU A 145 8.55 -1.04 16.95
CA LEU A 145 8.31 -2.42 16.55
C LEU A 145 7.60 -2.42 15.18
N VAL A 146 7.90 -3.43 14.36
CA VAL A 146 7.21 -3.63 13.08
C VAL A 146 6.53 -4.98 13.11
N MET A 147 5.22 -5.00 12.88
CA MET A 147 4.40 -6.20 12.88
C MET A 147 3.87 -6.53 11.50
N GLY A 148 3.90 -7.77 11.12
CA GLY A 148 3.33 -8.33 9.90
C GLY A 148 2.92 -9.80 10.12
N ASP A 149 1.92 -10.31 9.44
CA ASP A 149 0.90 -9.60 8.66
C ASP A 149 -0.22 -9.11 9.60
N VAL A 150 -0.83 -7.99 9.27
CA VAL A 150 -1.83 -7.37 10.18
C VAL A 150 -3.26 -7.41 9.60
N ALA A 151 -3.44 -7.59 8.28
CA ALA A 151 -4.79 -7.47 7.71
C ALA A 151 -5.00 -8.09 6.32
N VAL A 152 -4.00 -8.65 5.67
CA VAL A 152 -4.07 -9.03 4.24
C VAL A 152 -4.21 -10.54 4.04
N THR A 153 -3.40 -11.33 4.75
CA THR A 153 -3.35 -12.79 4.62
C THR A 153 -3.72 -13.47 5.93
N PRO A 154 -5.02 -13.75 6.20
CA PRO A 154 -5.49 -14.20 7.52
C PRO A 154 -4.95 -15.56 7.94
N VAL A 155 -4.77 -16.48 6.97
CA VAL A 155 -4.31 -17.85 7.24
C VAL A 155 -3.20 -18.19 6.26
N PRO A 156 -1.97 -17.68 6.47
CA PRO A 156 -0.83 -17.97 5.60
C PRO A 156 -0.41 -19.43 5.75
N ASP A 157 0.02 -20.04 4.64
CA ASP A 157 0.77 -21.30 4.68
C ASP A 157 2.22 -21.05 5.14
N PRO A 158 3.05 -22.10 5.38
CA PRO A 158 4.43 -21.92 5.84
C PRO A 158 5.29 -21.05 4.91
N ASN A 159 5.15 -21.19 3.59
CA ASN A 159 5.90 -20.40 2.61
C ASN A 159 5.47 -18.93 2.61
N GLN A 160 4.17 -18.70 2.65
CA GLN A 160 3.63 -17.34 2.77
C GLN A 160 4.06 -16.67 4.07
N LEU A 161 4.00 -17.38 5.20
CA LEU A 161 4.42 -16.85 6.49
C LEU A 161 5.93 -16.52 6.52
N ALA A 162 6.76 -17.33 5.87
CA ALA A 162 8.18 -17.03 5.68
C ALA A 162 8.39 -15.77 4.83
N GLN A 163 7.66 -15.62 3.74
CA GLN A 163 7.73 -14.41 2.91
C GLN A 163 7.24 -13.16 3.67
N ILE A 164 6.17 -13.28 4.45
CA ILE A 164 5.68 -12.21 5.34
C ILE A 164 6.79 -11.76 6.29
N ALA A 165 7.51 -12.70 6.89
CA ALA A 165 8.61 -12.38 7.82
C ALA A 165 9.73 -11.60 7.11
N VAL A 166 10.15 -12.05 5.92
CA VAL A 166 11.19 -11.40 5.12
C VAL A 166 10.75 -10.00 4.67
N CYS A 167 9.52 -9.87 4.16
CA CYS A 167 8.96 -8.59 3.73
C CYS A 167 8.82 -7.60 4.90
N THR A 168 8.39 -8.09 6.08
CA THR A 168 8.28 -7.28 7.29
C THR A 168 9.66 -6.79 7.76
N ALA A 169 10.68 -7.65 7.70
CA ALA A 169 12.06 -7.26 8.01
C ALA A 169 12.58 -6.20 7.02
N GLN A 170 12.26 -6.33 5.74
CA GLN A 170 12.62 -5.33 4.73
C GLN A 170 11.92 -3.99 4.99
N THR A 171 10.63 -4.01 5.35
CA THR A 171 9.89 -2.81 5.76
C THR A 171 10.51 -2.17 7.00
N ALA A 172 10.90 -2.95 8.00
CA ALA A 172 11.59 -2.45 9.19
C ALA A 172 12.90 -1.76 8.84
N LYS A 173 13.65 -2.29 7.86
CA LYS A 173 14.90 -1.70 7.39
C LYS A 173 14.67 -0.40 6.63
N VAL A 174 13.78 -0.39 5.66
CA VAL A 174 13.61 0.73 4.72
C VAL A 174 12.79 1.87 5.33
N VAL A 175 11.70 1.53 6.03
CA VAL A 175 10.74 2.52 6.54
C VAL A 175 11.05 2.93 7.98
N ALA A 176 11.39 1.96 8.85
CA ALA A 176 11.69 2.26 10.26
C ALA A 176 13.18 2.51 10.54
N GLY A 177 14.07 2.44 9.54
CA GLY A 177 15.50 2.68 9.68
C GLY A 177 16.22 1.68 10.61
N ILE A 178 15.68 0.47 10.75
CA ILE A 178 16.27 -0.58 11.59
C ILE A 178 17.25 -1.38 10.72
N GLU A 179 18.54 -1.06 10.79
CA GLU A 179 19.57 -1.65 9.93
C GLU A 179 19.64 -3.17 9.97
N ASN A 180 19.55 -3.75 11.19
CA ASN A 180 19.63 -5.19 11.43
C ASN A 180 18.38 -5.68 12.18
N PRO A 181 17.22 -5.80 11.48
CA PRO A 181 15.98 -6.21 12.11
C PRO A 181 16.07 -7.66 12.60
N LYS A 182 15.68 -7.88 13.86
CA LYS A 182 15.51 -9.22 14.44
C LYS A 182 14.06 -9.61 14.33
N VAL A 183 13.78 -10.74 13.68
CA VAL A 183 12.42 -11.23 13.44
C VAL A 183 12.07 -12.33 14.44
N ALA A 184 10.97 -12.17 15.15
CA ALA A 184 10.36 -13.20 15.97
C ALA A 184 9.11 -13.75 15.26
N MET A 185 9.11 -15.06 15.00
CA MET A 185 7.95 -15.78 14.49
C MET A 185 7.11 -16.26 15.67
N LEU A 186 5.91 -15.71 15.82
CA LEU A 186 5.10 -15.91 17.03
C LEU A 186 4.13 -17.10 16.87
N SER A 187 3.99 -17.89 17.95
CA SER A 187 2.93 -18.86 18.14
C SER A 187 2.50 -18.88 19.61
N PHE A 188 1.47 -19.64 19.94
CA PHE A 188 1.10 -19.85 21.36
C PHE A 188 2.06 -20.80 22.11
N SER A 189 2.97 -21.46 21.39
CA SER A 189 3.94 -22.40 21.99
C SER A 189 5.28 -21.72 22.22
N THR A 190 5.82 -21.85 23.42
CA THR A 190 7.17 -21.40 23.77
C THR A 190 8.17 -22.52 23.48
N LYS A 191 8.98 -22.36 22.42
CA LYS A 191 10.09 -23.26 22.06
C LYS A 191 9.72 -24.76 22.09
N GLY A 192 8.56 -25.13 21.49
CA GLY A 192 8.12 -26.51 21.40
C GLY A 192 7.42 -27.08 22.63
N SER A 193 6.97 -26.22 23.56
CA SER A 193 6.18 -26.62 24.74
C SER A 193 4.83 -27.26 24.38
N ALA A 194 4.30 -27.00 23.18
CA ALA A 194 3.08 -27.61 22.67
C ALA A 194 3.30 -28.20 21.27
N LYS A 195 2.58 -29.29 20.96
CA LYS A 195 2.52 -29.90 19.63
C LYS A 195 1.15 -29.62 19.02
N HIS A 196 1.13 -28.90 17.92
CA HIS A 196 -0.09 -28.55 17.20
C HIS A 196 0.26 -28.11 15.77
N GLU A 197 -0.59 -28.39 14.79
CA GLU A 197 -0.36 -28.03 13.38
C GLU A 197 -0.02 -26.54 13.16
N VAL A 198 -0.66 -25.64 13.93
CA VAL A 198 -0.38 -24.20 13.88
C VAL A 198 1.04 -23.89 14.38
N VAL A 199 1.56 -24.64 15.35
CA VAL A 199 2.94 -24.50 15.85
C VAL A 199 3.91 -25.05 14.82
N ASP A 200 3.63 -26.21 14.24
CA ASP A 200 4.45 -26.85 13.22
C ASP A 200 4.58 -25.94 11.99
N LYS A 201 3.50 -25.28 11.58
CA LYS A 201 3.51 -24.25 10.53
C LYS A 201 4.51 -23.12 10.81
N VAL A 202 4.52 -22.59 12.02
CA VAL A 202 5.46 -21.49 12.40
C VAL A 202 6.90 -21.99 12.45
N VAL A 203 7.12 -23.21 12.93
CA VAL A 203 8.45 -23.85 12.94
C VAL A 203 8.97 -24.03 11.52
N GLU A 204 8.14 -24.53 10.61
CA GLU A 204 8.49 -24.70 9.20
C GLU A 204 8.77 -23.35 8.52
N ALA A 205 7.89 -22.37 8.68
CA ALA A 205 8.08 -21.03 8.15
C ALA A 205 9.40 -20.39 8.65
N THR A 206 9.74 -20.62 9.92
CA THR A 206 11.00 -20.13 10.49
C THR A 206 12.23 -20.77 9.84
N LYS A 207 12.15 -22.04 9.46
CA LYS A 207 13.23 -22.72 8.72
C LYS A 207 13.38 -22.18 7.30
N ILE A 208 12.25 -21.92 6.62
CA ILE A 208 12.23 -21.38 5.26
C ILE A 208 12.76 -19.95 5.21
N ALA A 209 12.46 -19.12 6.22
CA ALA A 209 12.87 -17.73 6.29
C ALA A 209 14.36 -17.51 6.62
N LYS A 210 15.09 -18.53 7.08
CA LYS A 210 16.53 -18.52 7.38
C LYS A 210 17.38 -18.79 6.16
#